data_af1b98568527b351f39b3c4df9748d0a
#
_entry.id   af1b98568527b351f39b3c4df9748d0a
#
_cell.length_a   1.000
_cell.length_b   1.000
_cell.length_c   1.000
_cell.angle_alpha   90.00
_cell.angle_beta   90.00
_cell.angle_gamma   90.00
#
_symmetry.space_group_name_H-M   'P 1'
#
loop_
_entity.id
_entity.type
_entity.pdbx_description
1 polymer ?
#
loop_
_entity_poly.entity_id
_entity_poly.type
_entity_poly.pdbx_seq_one_letter_code
_entity_poly.pdbx_strand_id
1 'polypeptide(L)'
;GMTEDDINLLNMSAGDAVAAMAGGSLDAVSTWEPQLSSAAKTGSVLYSTKEAPDLIADVFVVHSEVLDEQYDNAKAILKTWYSCIDKYKADPSKFAESAAKKGNLTVDEFYSIMDVTNLLSLSANKVKFEKGTDDMKNLNVLLRTVGDFLYDGKLIEKQLTDEKINEMID
;
A
#
# COMPACT_ATOMS: atom_id res chain seq x y z
N GLY A 1 -25.20 -8.50 11.82
CA GLY A 1 -24.06 -7.68 11.44
C GLY A 1 -24.51 -6.25 11.25
N MET A 2 -23.58 -5.32 11.29
CA MET A 2 -23.81 -3.91 10.98
C MET A 2 -23.75 -3.71 9.47
N THR A 3 -24.42 -2.68 8.98
CA THR A 3 -24.38 -2.19 7.60
C THR A 3 -23.83 -0.76 7.57
N GLU A 4 -23.61 -0.18 6.39
CA GLU A 4 -23.19 1.21 6.27
C GLU A 4 -24.19 2.20 6.88
N ASP A 5 -25.48 1.86 6.89
CA ASP A 5 -26.52 2.69 7.50
C ASP A 5 -26.45 2.75 9.03
N ASP A 6 -25.71 1.83 9.65
CA ASP A 6 -25.50 1.78 11.10
C ASP A 6 -24.32 2.65 11.57
N ILE A 7 -23.56 3.25 10.65
CA ILE A 7 -22.37 4.06 10.94
C ILE A 7 -22.47 5.44 10.29
N ASN A 8 -21.84 6.43 10.90
CA ASN A 8 -21.66 7.76 10.33
C ASN A 8 -20.24 7.88 9.77
N LEU A 9 -20.08 7.61 8.47
CA LEU A 9 -18.78 7.64 7.82
C LEU A 9 -18.37 9.08 7.47
N LEU A 10 -17.24 9.52 8.02
CA LEU A 10 -16.64 10.83 7.75
C LEU A 10 -15.34 10.69 6.98
N ASN A 11 -15.24 11.35 5.83
CA ASN A 11 -14.01 11.39 5.04
C ASN A 11 -13.16 12.60 5.43
N MET A 12 -11.95 12.35 5.89
CA MET A 12 -11.00 13.39 6.32
C MET A 12 -9.55 12.93 6.10
N SER A 13 -8.58 13.83 6.27
CA SER A 13 -7.17 13.45 6.19
C SER A 13 -6.80 12.49 7.31
N ALA A 14 -5.83 11.59 7.07
CA ALA A 14 -5.39 10.61 8.06
C ALA A 14 -4.91 11.28 9.37
N GLY A 15 -4.23 12.43 9.29
CA GLY A 15 -3.79 13.18 10.45
C GLY A 15 -4.94 13.78 11.25
N ASP A 16 -5.93 14.39 10.57
CA ASP A 16 -7.12 14.96 11.21
C ASP A 16 -7.98 13.88 11.86
N ALA A 17 -8.13 12.72 11.19
CA ALA A 17 -8.87 11.57 11.72
C ALA A 17 -8.27 11.07 13.05
N VAL A 18 -6.96 10.92 13.11
CA VAL A 18 -6.26 10.49 14.33
C VAL A 18 -6.38 11.55 15.44
N ALA A 19 -6.26 12.83 15.11
CA ALA A 19 -6.45 13.91 16.06
C ALA A 19 -7.90 13.95 16.61
N ALA A 20 -8.90 13.79 15.74
CA ALA A 20 -10.31 13.75 16.12
C ALA A 20 -10.63 12.53 17.01
N MET A 21 -10.05 11.36 16.70
CA MET A 21 -10.17 10.16 17.56
C MET A 21 -9.54 10.39 18.94
N ALA A 22 -8.33 10.95 18.98
CA ALA A 22 -7.66 11.28 20.26
C ALA A 22 -8.43 12.31 21.08
N GLY A 23 -9.15 13.23 20.43
CA GLY A 23 -10.06 14.20 21.04
C GLY A 23 -11.44 13.64 21.44
N GLY A 24 -11.74 12.37 21.16
CA GLY A 24 -13.01 11.72 21.47
C GLY A 24 -14.16 12.11 20.56
N SER A 25 -13.88 12.68 19.38
CA SER A 25 -14.90 13.06 18.39
C SER A 25 -15.21 11.93 17.39
N LEU A 26 -14.40 10.87 17.37
CA LEU A 26 -14.59 9.67 16.55
C LEU A 26 -14.46 8.42 17.41
N ASP A 27 -15.32 7.44 17.16
CA ASP A 27 -15.31 6.15 17.84
C ASP A 27 -14.27 5.20 17.23
N ALA A 28 -14.01 5.33 15.92
CA ALA A 28 -13.06 4.50 15.17
C ALA A 28 -12.42 5.30 14.03
N VAL A 29 -11.25 4.84 13.57
CA VAL A 29 -10.52 5.41 12.43
C VAL A 29 -9.93 4.30 11.57
N SER A 30 -10.01 4.46 10.25
CA SER A 30 -9.27 3.66 9.29
C SER A 30 -8.11 4.50 8.76
N THR A 31 -6.89 4.04 8.95
CA THR A 31 -5.69 4.78 8.60
C THR A 31 -4.51 3.83 8.35
N TRP A 32 -3.35 4.37 8.03
CA TRP A 32 -2.10 3.63 7.76
C TRP A 32 -0.92 4.26 8.53
N GLU A 33 0.24 3.63 8.47
CA GLU A 33 1.44 4.15 9.14
C GLU A 33 1.95 5.47 8.51
N PRO A 34 2.46 6.40 9.33
CA PRO A 34 2.71 6.34 10.77
C PRO A 34 1.49 6.72 11.64
N GLN A 35 0.38 7.13 11.04
CA GLN A 35 -0.84 7.57 11.74
C GLN A 35 -1.47 6.43 12.55
N LEU A 36 -1.41 5.18 12.05
CA LEU A 36 -1.90 4.01 12.78
C LEU A 36 -1.20 3.86 14.13
N SER A 37 0.14 3.94 14.15
CA SER A 37 0.91 3.91 15.41
C SER A 37 0.56 5.06 16.35
N SER A 38 0.20 6.21 15.81
CA SER A 38 -0.26 7.36 16.62
C SER A 38 -1.64 7.12 17.20
N ALA A 39 -2.59 6.60 16.43
CA ALA A 39 -3.93 6.24 16.91
C ALA A 39 -3.88 5.12 17.96
N ALA A 40 -3.00 4.16 17.81
CA ALA A 40 -2.83 3.05 18.75
C ALA A 40 -2.35 3.47 20.15
N LYS A 41 -1.86 4.72 20.32
CA LYS A 41 -1.54 5.26 21.66
C LYS A 41 -2.78 5.55 22.50
N THR A 42 -3.92 5.78 21.87
CA THR A 42 -5.20 6.12 22.53
C THR A 42 -6.32 5.12 22.27
N GLY A 43 -6.09 4.13 21.39
CA GLY A 43 -7.06 3.12 21.01
C GLY A 43 -6.42 1.74 20.85
N SER A 44 -7.20 0.82 20.31
CA SER A 44 -6.75 -0.55 19.99
C SER A 44 -6.93 -0.83 18.50
N VAL A 45 -5.96 -1.49 17.88
CA VAL A 45 -6.09 -1.97 16.50
C VAL A 45 -7.04 -3.17 16.49
N LEU A 46 -8.17 -3.03 15.79
CA LEU A 46 -9.18 -4.09 15.67
C LEU A 46 -8.89 -5.04 14.50
N TYR A 47 -8.37 -4.49 13.40
CA TYR A 47 -8.02 -5.23 12.19
C TYR A 47 -6.88 -4.52 11.47
N SER A 48 -6.04 -5.27 10.79
CA SER A 48 -5.01 -4.72 9.93
C SER A 48 -4.78 -5.61 8.71
N THR A 49 -4.26 -5.05 7.62
CA THR A 49 -3.89 -5.80 6.40
C THR A 49 -2.76 -6.81 6.60
N LYS A 50 -2.14 -6.88 7.78
CA LYS A 50 -1.31 -8.03 8.18
C LYS A 50 -2.08 -9.36 8.14
N GLU A 51 -3.40 -9.32 8.35
CA GLU A 51 -4.28 -10.49 8.28
C GLU A 51 -4.68 -10.84 6.84
N ALA A 52 -4.43 -9.91 5.89
CA ALA A 52 -4.67 -10.09 4.46
C ALA A 52 -3.51 -9.47 3.64
N PRO A 53 -2.32 -10.09 3.66
CA PRO A 53 -1.06 -9.47 3.23
C PRO A 53 -1.00 -9.11 1.74
N ASP A 54 -1.87 -9.67 0.91
CA ASP A 54 -1.90 -9.39 -0.53
C ASP A 54 -3.03 -8.42 -0.94
N LEU A 55 -3.76 -7.85 0.04
CA LEU A 55 -4.90 -6.98 -0.23
C LEU A 55 -4.51 -5.58 -0.73
N ILE A 56 -3.41 -5.03 -0.25
CA ILE A 56 -2.93 -3.70 -0.63
C ILE A 56 -1.53 -3.81 -1.23
N ALA A 57 -1.38 -3.29 -2.45
CA ALA A 57 -0.10 -3.24 -3.13
C ALA A 57 0.28 -1.79 -3.45
N ASP A 58 1.46 -1.37 -3.01
CA ASP A 58 2.10 -0.17 -3.52
C ASP A 58 2.75 -0.49 -4.87
N VAL A 59 2.54 0.37 -5.86
CA VAL A 59 3.01 0.16 -7.22
C VAL A 59 3.85 1.33 -7.72
N PHE A 60 4.88 1.01 -8.49
CA PHE A 60 5.63 1.99 -9.26
C PHE A 60 5.02 2.08 -10.65
N VAL A 61 4.51 3.26 -11.00
CA VAL A 61 3.89 3.53 -12.30
C VAL A 61 4.72 4.51 -13.10
N VAL A 62 4.77 4.31 -14.42
CA VAL A 62 5.51 5.15 -15.35
C VAL A 62 4.61 5.48 -16.53
N HIS A 63 4.67 6.70 -17.02
CA HIS A 63 4.00 7.09 -18.27
C HIS A 63 4.51 6.25 -19.44
N SER A 64 3.63 5.80 -20.34
CA SER A 64 4.01 5.03 -21.52
C SER A 64 5.05 5.75 -22.39
N GLU A 65 4.90 7.07 -22.58
CA GLU A 65 5.89 7.88 -23.30
C GLU A 65 7.30 7.81 -22.69
N VAL A 66 7.40 7.74 -21.34
CA VAL A 66 8.70 7.58 -20.68
C VAL A 66 9.26 6.18 -20.90
N LEU A 67 8.41 5.16 -20.99
CA LEU A 67 8.85 3.81 -21.33
C LEU A 67 9.35 3.74 -22.78
N ASP A 68 8.68 4.41 -23.71
CA ASP A 68 9.06 4.42 -25.11
C ASP A 68 10.36 5.21 -25.35
N GLU A 69 10.51 6.37 -24.72
CA GLU A 69 11.64 7.28 -24.96
C GLU A 69 12.83 7.05 -24.02
N GLN A 70 12.59 6.55 -22.81
CA GLN A 70 13.57 6.50 -21.72
C GLN A 70 13.56 5.14 -20.98
N TYR A 71 13.33 4.06 -21.69
CA TYR A 71 13.25 2.71 -21.13
C TYR A 71 14.42 2.36 -20.20
N ASP A 72 15.66 2.69 -20.62
CA ASP A 72 16.85 2.38 -19.83
C ASP A 72 16.90 3.16 -18.52
N ASN A 73 16.34 4.38 -18.48
CA ASN A 73 16.23 5.17 -17.26
C ASN A 73 15.20 4.55 -16.29
N ALA A 74 14.03 4.15 -16.77
CA ALA A 74 13.03 3.46 -15.97
C ALA A 74 13.59 2.14 -15.41
N LYS A 75 14.28 1.37 -16.24
CA LYS A 75 14.95 0.14 -15.84
C LYS A 75 16.08 0.37 -14.81
N ALA A 76 16.82 1.46 -14.92
CA ALA A 76 17.85 1.83 -13.95
C ALA A 76 17.26 2.18 -12.59
N ILE A 77 16.11 2.86 -12.55
CA ILE A 77 15.37 3.16 -11.31
C ILE A 77 14.95 1.84 -10.63
N LEU A 78 14.34 0.92 -11.36
CA LEU A 78 13.94 -0.39 -10.81
C LEU A 78 15.14 -1.20 -10.29
N LYS A 79 16.23 -1.24 -11.03
CA LYS A 79 17.46 -1.91 -10.57
C LYS A 79 17.99 -1.30 -9.28
N THR A 80 17.97 0.04 -9.18
CA THR A 80 18.41 0.76 -7.98
C THR A 80 17.48 0.43 -6.81
N TRP A 81 16.17 0.42 -7.03
CA TRP A 81 15.17 0.05 -6.03
C TRP A 81 15.44 -1.35 -5.45
N TYR A 82 15.58 -2.38 -6.28
CA TYR A 82 15.87 -3.73 -5.81
C TYR A 82 17.23 -3.84 -5.12
N SER A 83 18.25 -3.13 -5.62
CA SER A 83 19.54 -3.06 -4.93
C SER A 83 19.43 -2.44 -3.53
N CYS A 84 18.57 -1.44 -3.35
CA CYS A 84 18.30 -0.85 -2.03
C CYS A 84 17.56 -1.84 -1.12
N ILE A 85 16.57 -2.57 -1.63
CA ILE A 85 15.86 -3.61 -0.88
C ILE A 85 16.84 -4.69 -0.41
N ASP A 86 17.70 -5.20 -1.29
CA ASP A 86 18.67 -6.23 -0.95
C ASP A 86 19.66 -5.74 0.14
N LYS A 87 20.14 -4.50 0.02
CA LYS A 87 21.01 -3.89 1.02
C LYS A 87 20.30 -3.67 2.35
N TYR A 88 19.05 -3.20 2.32
CA TYR A 88 18.25 -3.03 3.52
C TYR A 88 18.04 -4.37 4.23
N LYS A 89 17.68 -5.43 3.52
CA LYS A 89 17.49 -6.77 4.08
C LYS A 89 18.78 -7.37 4.64
N ALA A 90 19.94 -7.01 4.06
CA ALA A 90 21.23 -7.47 4.56
C ALA A 90 21.66 -6.75 5.85
N ASP A 91 21.36 -5.46 5.99
CA ASP A 91 21.70 -4.66 7.16
C ASP A 91 20.76 -3.44 7.31
N PRO A 92 19.59 -3.63 7.95
CA PRO A 92 18.61 -2.56 8.12
C PRO A 92 19.16 -1.31 8.82
N SER A 93 20.12 -1.50 9.76
CA SER A 93 20.63 -0.41 10.59
C SER A 93 21.34 0.68 9.78
N LYS A 94 22.01 0.29 8.68
CA LYS A 94 22.71 1.24 7.80
C LYS A 94 21.80 2.24 7.12
N PHE A 95 20.52 1.91 6.98
CA PHE A 95 19.54 2.75 6.29
C PHE A 95 18.63 3.51 7.23
N ALA A 96 18.42 2.98 8.44
CA ALA A 96 17.38 3.47 9.35
C ALA A 96 17.51 4.97 9.65
N GLU A 97 18.67 5.45 10.06
CA GLU A 97 18.89 6.86 10.39
C GLU A 97 18.66 7.78 9.17
N SER A 98 19.23 7.41 8.02
CA SER A 98 19.11 8.23 6.80
C SER A 98 17.69 8.23 6.25
N ALA A 99 16.99 7.09 6.27
CA ALA A 99 15.63 6.96 5.80
C ALA A 99 14.66 7.67 6.74
N ALA A 100 14.78 7.48 8.04
CA ALA A 100 13.98 8.17 9.05
C ALA A 100 14.10 9.69 8.92
N LYS A 101 15.34 10.19 8.82
CA LYS A 101 15.60 11.63 8.64
C LYS A 101 14.93 12.19 7.37
N LYS A 102 15.00 11.46 6.24
CA LYS A 102 14.36 11.87 4.98
C LYS A 102 12.83 11.83 5.05
N GLY A 103 12.28 10.86 5.79
CA GLY A 103 10.85 10.72 6.03
C GLY A 103 10.31 11.63 7.13
N ASN A 104 11.17 12.43 7.78
CA ASN A 104 10.81 13.21 8.96
C ASN A 104 10.23 12.35 10.09
N LEU A 105 10.85 11.18 10.30
CA LEU A 105 10.48 10.17 11.27
C LEU A 105 11.59 10.00 12.30
N THR A 106 11.27 9.45 13.45
CA THR A 106 12.25 8.82 14.32
C THR A 106 12.69 7.46 13.76
N VAL A 107 13.79 6.93 14.25
CA VAL A 107 14.27 5.59 13.84
C VAL A 107 13.28 4.51 14.26
N ASP A 108 12.63 4.65 15.42
CA ASP A 108 11.64 3.70 15.92
C ASP A 108 10.38 3.70 15.05
N GLU A 109 9.90 4.88 14.64
CA GLU A 109 8.78 5.01 13.69
C GLU A 109 9.12 4.40 12.33
N PHE A 110 10.35 4.60 11.84
CA PHE A 110 10.80 3.96 10.62
C PHE A 110 10.75 2.43 10.73
N TYR A 111 11.26 1.86 11.81
CA TYR A 111 11.20 0.41 12.00
C TYR A 111 9.76 -0.09 12.15
N SER A 112 8.88 0.63 12.83
CA SER A 112 7.46 0.27 12.94
C SER A 112 6.78 0.18 11.58
N ILE A 113 7.08 1.13 10.67
CA ILE A 113 6.59 1.10 9.28
C ILE A 113 7.14 -0.11 8.53
N MET A 114 8.45 -0.36 8.67
CA MET A 114 9.11 -1.45 7.95
C MET A 114 8.66 -2.84 8.40
N ASP A 115 8.26 -2.99 9.67
CA ASP A 115 7.73 -4.24 10.22
C ASP A 115 6.37 -4.64 9.62
N VAL A 116 5.62 -3.67 9.10
CA VAL A 116 4.33 -3.89 8.45
C VAL A 116 4.40 -3.82 6.92
N THR A 117 5.57 -3.50 6.37
CA THR A 117 5.78 -3.36 4.93
C THR A 117 6.48 -4.59 4.36
N ASN A 118 5.84 -5.28 3.44
CA ASN A 118 6.45 -6.41 2.74
C ASN A 118 7.23 -5.93 1.51
N LEU A 119 8.53 -5.68 1.68
CA LEU A 119 9.42 -5.35 0.55
C LEU A 119 9.72 -6.59 -0.28
N LEU A 120 9.09 -6.69 -1.44
CA LEU A 120 9.27 -7.81 -2.35
C LEU A 120 10.65 -7.78 -3.02
N SER A 121 11.34 -8.93 -3.07
CA SER A 121 12.51 -9.11 -3.94
C SER A 121 12.08 -9.09 -5.42
N LEU A 122 13.05 -8.93 -6.33
CA LEU A 122 12.75 -9.00 -7.76
C LEU A 122 12.08 -10.32 -8.16
N SER A 123 12.54 -11.45 -7.61
CA SER A 123 11.94 -12.76 -7.90
C SER A 123 10.52 -12.89 -7.37
N ALA A 124 10.26 -12.43 -6.15
CA ALA A 124 8.91 -12.43 -5.57
C ALA A 124 7.98 -11.47 -6.32
N ASN A 125 8.50 -10.32 -6.77
CA ASN A 125 7.71 -9.37 -7.55
C ASN A 125 7.32 -9.93 -8.93
N LYS A 126 8.20 -10.70 -9.59
CA LYS A 126 7.86 -11.36 -10.85
C LYS A 126 6.65 -12.28 -10.72
N VAL A 127 6.52 -13.01 -9.61
CA VAL A 127 5.34 -13.84 -9.34
C VAL A 127 4.05 -13.02 -9.26
N LYS A 128 4.13 -11.78 -8.76
CA LYS A 128 2.98 -10.86 -8.73
C LYS A 128 2.45 -10.52 -10.13
N PHE A 129 3.32 -10.48 -11.13
CA PHE A 129 2.97 -10.19 -12.52
C PHE A 129 2.61 -11.45 -13.35
N GLU A 130 2.72 -12.65 -12.78
CA GLU A 130 2.16 -13.84 -13.41
C GLU A 130 0.64 -13.78 -13.41
N LYS A 131 0.01 -14.13 -14.54
CA LYS A 131 -1.46 -14.12 -14.65
C LYS A 131 -2.04 -15.30 -13.89
N GLY A 132 -2.75 -14.98 -12.81
CA GLY A 132 -3.47 -15.96 -11.99
C GLY A 132 -4.99 -15.88 -12.21
N THR A 133 -5.72 -16.84 -11.65
CA THR A 133 -7.17 -16.92 -11.75
C THR A 133 -7.88 -16.64 -10.42
N ASP A 134 -7.33 -17.07 -9.29
CA ASP A 134 -8.05 -17.07 -8.02
C ASP A 134 -7.22 -16.56 -6.82
N ASP A 135 -5.93 -16.30 -7.00
CA ASP A 135 -5.04 -15.95 -5.91
C ASP A 135 -4.65 -14.48 -5.96
N MET A 136 -5.04 -13.69 -4.98
CA MET A 136 -4.72 -12.25 -4.87
C MET A 136 -3.22 -11.95 -4.80
N LYS A 137 -2.37 -12.95 -4.63
CA LYS A 137 -0.93 -12.78 -4.82
C LYS A 137 -0.57 -12.33 -6.24
N ASN A 138 -1.42 -12.63 -7.24
CA ASN A 138 -1.25 -12.17 -8.61
C ASN A 138 -1.93 -10.81 -8.79
N LEU A 139 -1.22 -9.88 -9.42
CA LEU A 139 -1.67 -8.48 -9.53
C LEU A 139 -2.99 -8.35 -10.35
N ASN A 140 -3.17 -9.17 -11.39
CA ASN A 140 -4.40 -9.16 -12.16
C ASN A 140 -5.62 -9.57 -11.34
N VAL A 141 -5.49 -10.52 -10.43
CA VAL A 141 -6.58 -10.95 -9.53
C VAL A 141 -6.87 -9.87 -8.50
N LEU A 142 -5.82 -9.29 -7.89
CA LEU A 142 -5.96 -8.18 -6.97
C LEU A 142 -6.68 -6.98 -7.61
N LEU A 143 -6.25 -6.54 -8.80
CA LEU A 143 -6.86 -5.42 -9.52
C LEU A 143 -8.31 -5.68 -9.87
N ARG A 144 -8.67 -6.92 -10.24
CA ARG A 144 -10.05 -7.31 -10.47
C ARG A 144 -10.87 -7.21 -9.18
N THR A 145 -10.41 -7.84 -8.11
CA THR A 145 -11.12 -7.88 -6.83
C THR A 145 -11.37 -6.48 -6.29
N VAL A 146 -10.34 -5.63 -6.31
CA VAL A 146 -10.47 -4.22 -5.88
C VAL A 146 -11.36 -3.43 -6.85
N GLY A 147 -11.21 -3.64 -8.17
CA GLY A 147 -12.04 -2.98 -9.18
C GLY A 147 -13.51 -3.32 -9.04
N ASP A 148 -13.86 -4.58 -8.81
CA ASP A 148 -15.24 -5.02 -8.59
C ASP A 148 -15.80 -4.41 -7.29
N PHE A 149 -15.03 -4.43 -6.20
CA PHE A 149 -15.41 -3.77 -4.94
C PHE A 149 -15.70 -2.28 -5.12
N LEU A 150 -14.82 -1.56 -5.83
CA LEU A 150 -14.99 -0.12 -6.07
C LEU A 150 -16.22 0.16 -6.99
N TYR A 151 -16.45 -0.70 -7.96
CA TYR A 151 -17.61 -0.57 -8.87
C TYR A 151 -18.94 -0.85 -8.15
N ASP A 152 -19.02 -1.92 -7.37
CA ASP A 152 -20.19 -2.29 -6.58
C ASP A 152 -20.52 -1.22 -5.52
N GLY A 153 -19.47 -0.64 -4.92
CA GLY A 153 -19.58 0.49 -3.99
C GLY A 153 -19.85 1.84 -4.67
N LYS A 154 -19.99 1.89 -6.02
CA LYS A 154 -20.21 3.12 -6.81
C LYS A 154 -19.12 4.18 -6.64
N LEU A 155 -17.90 3.74 -6.29
CA LEU A 155 -16.74 4.61 -6.16
C LEU A 155 -16.04 4.84 -7.50
N ILE A 156 -16.31 4.01 -8.50
CA ILE A 156 -15.91 4.19 -9.89
C ILE A 156 -17.13 3.99 -10.81
N GLU A 157 -17.16 4.71 -11.93
CA GLU A 157 -18.29 4.71 -12.87
C GLU A 157 -18.32 3.48 -13.79
N LYS A 158 -17.15 2.87 -14.03
CA LYS A 158 -17.00 1.76 -14.97
C LYS A 158 -16.24 0.62 -14.31
N GLN A 159 -16.77 -0.60 -14.50
CA GLN A 159 -16.08 -1.81 -14.07
C GLN A 159 -14.78 -2.02 -14.87
N LEU A 160 -13.73 -2.47 -14.20
CA LEU A 160 -12.49 -2.84 -14.88
C LEU A 160 -12.68 -4.16 -15.64
N THR A 161 -12.40 -4.15 -16.95
CA THR A 161 -12.39 -5.36 -17.76
C THR A 161 -11.04 -6.08 -17.66
N ASP A 162 -11.03 -7.37 -17.97
CA ASP A 162 -9.78 -8.16 -18.03
C ASP A 162 -8.78 -7.61 -19.02
N GLU A 163 -9.28 -7.10 -20.16
CA GLU A 163 -8.45 -6.44 -21.18
C GLU A 163 -7.76 -5.23 -20.59
N LYS A 164 -8.51 -4.37 -19.88
CA LYS A 164 -7.95 -3.17 -19.26
C LYS A 164 -6.96 -3.50 -18.14
N ILE A 165 -7.26 -4.51 -17.33
CA ILE A 165 -6.35 -5.00 -16.28
C ILE A 165 -5.04 -5.50 -16.91
N ASN A 166 -5.13 -6.29 -17.98
CA ASN A 166 -3.94 -6.79 -18.67
C ASN A 166 -3.10 -5.67 -19.29
N GLU A 167 -3.73 -4.65 -19.89
CA GLU A 167 -3.03 -3.45 -20.38
C GLU A 167 -2.27 -2.69 -19.28
N MET A 168 -2.76 -2.74 -18.05
CA MET A 168 -2.13 -2.05 -16.91
C MET A 168 -0.89 -2.77 -16.37
N ILE A 169 -0.76 -4.08 -16.62
CA ILE A 169 0.28 -4.93 -16.02
C ILE A 169 1.26 -5.53 -17.05
N ASP A 170 0.98 -5.51 -18.35
CA ASP A 170 1.86 -5.95 -19.45
C ASP A 170 2.86 -4.85 -19.81
#